data_04011f98e6e3a47481a18e2ff06d32f2
#
_entry.id   04011f98e6e3a47481a18e2ff06d32f2
#
_cell.length_a   1.000
_cell.length_b   1.000
_cell.length_c   1.000
_cell.angle_alpha   90.00
_cell.angle_beta   90.00
_cell.angle_gamma   90.00
#
_symmetry.space_group_name_H-M   'P 1'
#
loop_
_entity.id
_entity.type
_entity.pdbx_description
1 polymer ?
#
loop_
_entity_poly.entity_id
_entity_poly.type
_entity_poly.pdbx_seq_one_letter_code
_entity_poly.pdbx_strand_id
1 'polypeptide(L)'
;MPLYENKELSDNDLFRSVVLYGRNVASYKFALAKSLLEIDTTSSEIEIANLAVPFAKNICDHLIKNEKQVTSKTSKFLEACKRFNNAEINEEELKQTTIRMGFVNVIDAFHIVAREETTRFFTDNRSSNNSIILTDNFYKLKEKDIYGNLKNEAESRWNLWETAISLNVNPLLLQIINDDDQECLYVLDEKKKRQNITSSR
;
A
#
# COMPACT_ATOMS: atom_id res chain seq x y z
N MET A 1 6.90 -31.84 -11.66
CA MET A 1 7.82 -31.06 -12.49
C MET A 1 7.59 -29.59 -12.18
N PRO A 2 8.53 -28.87 -11.58
CA PRO A 2 8.33 -27.45 -11.32
C PRO A 2 8.55 -26.67 -12.63
N LEU A 3 7.50 -26.06 -13.14
CA LEU A 3 7.51 -25.13 -14.28
C LEU A 3 7.91 -23.71 -13.85
N TYR A 4 8.92 -23.59 -13.00
CA TYR A 4 9.55 -22.29 -12.75
C TYR A 4 10.93 -22.31 -13.39
N GLU A 5 10.99 -21.95 -14.66
CA GLU A 5 12.20 -21.43 -15.24
C GLU A 5 12.63 -20.23 -14.40
N ASN A 6 13.91 -20.16 -14.05
CA ASN A 6 14.58 -19.05 -13.37
C ASN A 6 14.49 -17.77 -14.24
N LYS A 7 13.32 -17.18 -14.31
CA LYS A 7 13.16 -15.85 -14.88
C LYS A 7 13.54 -14.86 -13.78
N GLU A 8 14.64 -14.16 -13.96
CA GLU A 8 15.00 -13.05 -13.07
C GLU A 8 13.80 -12.11 -12.98
N LEU A 9 13.29 -11.89 -11.76
CA LEU A 9 12.15 -11.00 -11.53
C LEU A 9 12.56 -9.57 -11.89
N SER A 10 11.75 -8.90 -12.68
CA SER A 10 11.98 -7.49 -12.99
C SER A 10 11.74 -6.60 -11.76
N ASP A 11 12.29 -5.39 -11.73
CA ASP A 11 12.03 -4.42 -10.65
C ASP A 11 10.53 -4.17 -10.46
N ASN A 12 9.74 -4.19 -11.54
CA ASN A 12 8.28 -4.09 -11.48
C ASN A 12 7.64 -5.30 -10.75
N ASP A 13 8.13 -6.52 -11.01
CA ASP A 13 7.61 -7.72 -10.33
C ASP A 13 8.02 -7.71 -8.86
N LEU A 14 9.21 -7.20 -8.54
CA LEU A 14 9.68 -7.01 -7.17
C LEU A 14 8.86 -5.94 -6.45
N PHE A 15 8.56 -4.80 -7.08
CA PHE A 15 7.68 -3.77 -6.50
C PHE A 15 6.26 -4.31 -6.27
N ARG A 16 5.71 -5.02 -7.26
CA ARG A 16 4.43 -5.72 -7.11
C ARG A 16 4.47 -6.69 -5.94
N SER A 17 5.55 -7.44 -5.77
CA SER A 17 5.68 -8.39 -4.66
C SER A 17 5.59 -7.70 -3.31
N VAL A 18 6.21 -6.53 -3.16
CA VAL A 18 6.10 -5.69 -1.96
C VAL A 18 4.66 -5.30 -1.67
N VAL A 19 3.94 -4.83 -2.69
CA VAL A 19 2.56 -4.34 -2.56
C VAL A 19 1.56 -5.49 -2.40
N LEU A 20 1.69 -6.55 -3.21
CA LEU A 20 0.72 -7.64 -3.29
C LEU A 20 0.89 -8.69 -2.20
N TYR A 21 2.13 -9.06 -1.87
CA TYR A 21 2.45 -10.18 -0.99
C TYR A 21 3.05 -9.78 0.35
N GLY A 22 3.36 -8.49 0.53
CA GLY A 22 3.81 -7.99 1.82
C GLY A 22 2.74 -8.20 2.90
N ARG A 23 3.17 -8.58 4.11
CA ARG A 23 2.28 -8.69 5.26
C ARG A 23 1.73 -7.31 5.62
N ASN A 24 0.48 -7.04 5.26
CA ASN A 24 -0.19 -5.78 5.53
C ASN A 24 -1.05 -5.92 6.79
N VAL A 25 -0.51 -5.47 7.93
CA VAL A 25 -1.26 -5.35 9.21
C VAL A 25 -2.16 -4.10 9.17
N ALA A 26 -1.81 -3.16 8.31
CA ALA A 26 -2.53 -1.93 8.04
C ALA A 26 -2.39 -1.57 6.56
N SER A 27 -3.30 -0.74 6.07
CA SER A 27 -3.29 -0.24 4.69
C SER A 27 -2.11 0.69 4.37
N TYR A 28 -1.29 1.05 5.36
CA TYR A 28 -0.21 2.03 5.24
C TYR A 28 0.83 1.68 4.17
N LYS A 29 1.06 0.39 3.91
CA LYS A 29 1.99 -0.03 2.85
C LYS A 29 1.45 0.36 1.46
N PHE A 30 0.13 0.23 1.23
CA PHE A 30 -0.50 0.67 -0.02
C PHE A 30 -0.43 2.19 -0.17
N ALA A 31 -0.75 2.92 0.91
CA ALA A 31 -0.64 4.37 0.93
C ALA A 31 0.78 4.84 0.63
N LEU A 32 1.80 4.20 1.23
CA LEU A 32 3.20 4.53 0.97
C LEU A 32 3.60 4.21 -0.47
N ALA A 33 3.21 3.05 -1.00
CA ALA A 33 3.48 2.68 -2.39
C ALA A 33 2.88 3.70 -3.37
N LYS A 34 1.59 4.06 -3.19
CA LYS A 34 0.94 5.09 -4.03
C LYS A 34 1.64 6.44 -3.91
N SER A 35 1.98 6.86 -2.69
CA SER A 35 2.65 8.14 -2.46
C SER A 35 4.01 8.21 -3.14
N LEU A 36 4.81 7.13 -3.08
CA LEU A 36 6.08 7.03 -3.80
C LEU A 36 5.91 7.16 -5.32
N LEU A 37 4.81 6.63 -5.86
CA LEU A 37 4.49 6.73 -7.28
C LEU A 37 3.91 8.11 -7.68
N GLU A 38 3.48 8.92 -6.73
CA GLU A 38 2.84 10.23 -6.94
C GLU A 38 3.77 11.43 -6.73
N ILE A 39 4.80 11.28 -5.89
CA ILE A 39 5.71 12.39 -5.57
C ILE A 39 6.60 12.78 -6.74
N ASP A 40 7.03 14.03 -6.73
CA ASP A 40 8.11 14.49 -7.59
C ASP A 40 9.43 13.83 -7.18
N THR A 41 10.12 13.26 -8.14
CA THR A 41 11.36 12.52 -7.98
C THR A 41 12.54 13.14 -8.72
N THR A 42 12.51 14.45 -8.93
CA THR A 42 13.65 15.22 -9.47
C THR A 42 14.84 15.16 -8.51
N SER A 43 14.57 15.05 -7.19
CA SER A 43 15.57 14.74 -6.18
C SER A 43 15.47 13.27 -5.75
N SER A 44 16.61 12.62 -5.54
CA SER A 44 16.63 11.29 -4.94
C SER A 44 16.35 11.30 -3.44
N GLU A 45 16.63 12.39 -2.75
CA GLU A 45 16.31 12.56 -1.34
C GLU A 45 14.94 13.21 -1.19
N ILE A 46 14.04 12.51 -0.53
CA ILE A 46 12.65 12.93 -0.29
C ILE A 46 12.46 13.14 1.21
N GLU A 47 12.19 14.37 1.58
CA GLU A 47 11.85 14.70 2.97
C GLU A 47 10.57 13.99 3.42
N ILE A 48 10.53 13.49 4.64
CA ILE A 48 9.33 12.88 5.23
C ILE A 48 8.15 13.87 5.22
N ALA A 49 8.41 15.16 5.37
CA ALA A 49 7.39 16.20 5.31
C ALA A 49 6.69 16.28 3.94
N ASN A 50 7.42 16.04 2.84
CA ASN A 50 6.87 16.04 1.49
C ASN A 50 6.11 14.74 1.20
N LEU A 51 6.57 13.62 1.74
CA LEU A 51 5.89 12.33 1.62
C LEU A 51 4.61 12.27 2.47
N ALA A 52 4.55 13.03 3.58
CA ALA A 52 3.44 13.00 4.52
C ALA A 52 2.11 13.44 3.91
N VAL A 53 2.13 14.44 3.02
CA VAL A 53 0.90 14.98 2.39
C VAL A 53 0.20 13.94 1.52
N PRO A 54 0.84 13.36 0.47
CA PRO A 54 0.19 12.35 -0.35
C PRO A 54 -0.14 11.08 0.44
N PHE A 55 0.70 10.70 1.42
CA PHE A 55 0.44 9.55 2.28
C PHE A 55 -0.83 9.71 3.12
N ALA A 56 -0.97 10.85 3.80
CA ALA A 56 -2.16 11.14 4.60
C ALA A 56 -3.41 11.25 3.72
N LYS A 57 -3.32 11.95 2.57
CA LYS A 57 -4.42 12.09 1.64
C LYS A 57 -4.94 10.74 1.15
N ASN A 58 -4.06 9.85 0.70
CA ASN A 58 -4.44 8.51 0.28
C ASN A 58 -5.19 7.75 1.40
N ILE A 59 -4.75 7.85 2.65
CA ILE A 59 -5.46 7.23 3.79
C ILE A 59 -6.81 7.90 4.06
N CYS A 60 -6.89 9.24 4.02
CA CYS A 60 -8.13 9.98 4.23
C CYS A 60 -9.20 9.61 3.19
N ASP A 61 -8.81 9.53 1.91
CA ASP A 61 -9.70 9.18 0.81
C ASP A 61 -10.28 7.75 0.97
N HIS A 62 -9.44 6.81 1.43
CA HIS A 62 -9.88 5.43 1.71
C HIS A 62 -10.76 5.34 2.95
N LEU A 63 -10.49 6.14 4.00
CA LEU A 63 -11.32 6.18 5.21
C LEU A 63 -12.75 6.65 4.96
N ILE A 64 -12.99 7.48 3.93
CA ILE A 64 -14.35 7.89 3.53
C ILE A 64 -15.14 6.70 3.00
N LYS A 65 -14.46 5.79 2.28
CA LYS A 65 -15.08 4.61 1.66
C LYS A 65 -15.17 3.43 2.63
N ASN A 66 -14.14 3.25 3.45
CA ASN A 66 -14.02 2.13 4.39
C ASN A 66 -13.33 2.58 5.67
N GLU A 67 -14.06 2.57 6.78
CA GLU A 67 -13.55 3.00 8.08
C GLU A 67 -12.43 2.12 8.64
N LYS A 68 -12.32 0.87 8.17
CA LYS A 68 -11.39 -0.12 8.71
C LYS A 68 -10.10 -0.17 7.88
N GLN A 69 -9.09 0.55 8.33
CA GLN A 69 -7.78 0.66 7.67
C GLN A 69 -6.65 -0.05 8.45
N VAL A 70 -6.96 -0.68 9.57
CA VAL A 70 -6.02 -1.47 10.38
C VAL A 70 -6.70 -2.71 10.92
N THR A 71 -5.92 -3.74 11.23
CA THR A 71 -6.41 -4.95 11.92
C THR A 71 -6.48 -4.76 13.44
N SER A 72 -5.77 -3.77 14.00
CA SER A 72 -5.84 -3.37 15.41
C SER A 72 -7.06 -2.51 15.71
N LYS A 73 -7.43 -2.41 17.01
CA LYS A 73 -8.62 -1.65 17.41
C LYS A 73 -8.47 -0.13 17.28
N THR A 74 -7.27 0.42 17.44
CA THR A 74 -7.03 1.86 17.46
C THR A 74 -5.72 2.24 16.76
N SER A 75 -5.73 3.41 16.13
CA SER A 75 -4.54 4.08 15.59
C SER A 75 -4.72 5.58 15.71
N LYS A 76 -3.83 6.24 16.45
CA LYS A 76 -3.85 7.70 16.63
C LYS A 76 -3.70 8.45 15.29
N PHE A 77 -2.98 7.87 14.35
CA PHE A 77 -2.86 8.44 13.02
C PHE A 77 -4.18 8.36 12.24
N LEU A 78 -4.86 7.21 12.25
CA LEU A 78 -6.17 7.08 11.60
C LEU A 78 -7.22 7.98 12.25
N GLU A 79 -7.16 8.17 13.56
CA GLU A 79 -8.04 9.11 14.25
C GLU A 79 -7.83 10.55 13.75
N ALA A 80 -6.58 10.96 13.56
CA ALA A 80 -6.30 12.26 12.96
C ALA A 80 -6.83 12.37 11.51
N CYS A 81 -6.71 11.31 10.69
CA CYS A 81 -7.27 11.30 9.36
C CYS A 81 -8.80 11.42 9.37
N LYS A 82 -9.49 10.74 10.30
CA LYS A 82 -10.95 10.88 10.48
C LYS A 82 -11.34 12.30 10.90
N ARG A 83 -10.61 12.89 11.84
CA ARG A 83 -10.84 14.28 12.28
C ARG A 83 -10.63 15.27 11.14
N PHE A 84 -9.65 15.04 10.28
CA PHE A 84 -9.43 15.85 9.09
C PHE A 84 -10.61 15.73 8.11
N ASN A 85 -11.09 14.51 7.83
CA ASN A 85 -12.24 14.29 6.97
C ASN A 85 -13.52 14.97 7.53
N ASN A 86 -13.64 15.09 8.86
CA ASN A 86 -14.71 15.80 9.54
C ASN A 86 -14.49 17.32 9.64
N ALA A 87 -13.42 17.86 9.06
CA ALA A 87 -13.02 19.27 9.17
C ALA A 87 -12.77 19.75 10.63
N GLU A 88 -12.38 18.85 11.53
CA GLU A 88 -12.05 19.15 12.94
C GLU A 88 -10.59 19.59 13.11
N ILE A 89 -9.71 19.24 12.18
CA ILE A 89 -8.31 19.67 12.13
C ILE A 89 -7.97 20.15 10.72
N ASN A 90 -6.96 21.02 10.62
CA ASN A 90 -6.49 21.53 9.34
C ASN A 90 -5.39 20.63 8.73
N GLU A 91 -4.98 20.95 7.49
CA GLU A 91 -3.98 20.19 6.75
C GLU A 91 -2.62 20.16 7.43
N GLU A 92 -2.20 21.27 8.05
CA GLU A 92 -0.91 21.34 8.75
C GLU A 92 -0.90 20.45 9.99
N GLU A 93 -1.98 20.41 10.77
CA GLU A 93 -2.11 19.52 11.93
C GLU A 93 -2.11 18.05 11.49
N LEU A 94 -2.77 17.72 10.38
CA LEU A 94 -2.73 16.38 9.81
C LEU A 94 -1.32 16.02 9.36
N LYS A 95 -0.64 16.92 8.64
CA LYS A 95 0.74 16.73 8.17
C LYS A 95 1.69 16.45 9.32
N GLN A 96 1.66 17.29 10.39
CA GLN A 96 2.50 17.12 11.57
C GLN A 96 2.23 15.78 12.29
N THR A 97 0.96 15.40 12.39
CA THR A 97 0.60 14.10 12.96
C THR A 97 1.08 12.94 12.11
N THR A 98 1.02 13.07 10.79
CA THR A 98 1.51 12.07 9.84
C THR A 98 3.02 11.88 9.93
N ILE A 99 3.79 12.98 9.98
CA ILE A 99 5.24 12.94 10.16
C ILE A 99 5.60 12.18 11.44
N ARG A 100 4.90 12.45 12.52
CA ARG A 100 5.19 11.87 13.84
C ARG A 100 4.74 10.43 14.00
N MET A 101 3.60 10.04 13.41
CA MET A 101 2.92 8.77 13.70
C MET A 101 2.63 7.90 12.48
N GLY A 102 2.51 8.47 11.27
CA GLY A 102 2.12 7.75 10.07
C GLY A 102 3.17 6.75 9.59
N PHE A 103 4.44 7.09 9.79
CA PHE A 103 5.56 6.32 9.24
C PHE A 103 6.26 5.39 10.24
N VAL A 104 5.79 5.30 11.48
CA VAL A 104 6.49 4.60 12.59
C VAL A 104 6.93 3.18 12.24
N ASN A 105 6.13 2.41 11.51
CA ASN A 105 6.46 1.03 11.18
C ASN A 105 6.49 0.77 9.67
N VAL A 106 5.85 1.61 8.86
CA VAL A 106 5.63 1.30 7.45
C VAL A 106 6.91 1.43 6.64
N ILE A 107 7.76 2.41 6.93
CA ILE A 107 9.05 2.59 6.24
C ILE A 107 9.95 1.39 6.51
N ASP A 108 10.07 0.97 7.78
CA ASP A 108 10.92 -0.17 8.17
C ASP A 108 10.43 -1.50 7.58
N ALA A 109 9.11 -1.67 7.47
CA ALA A 109 8.50 -2.91 6.99
C ALA A 109 8.19 -2.91 5.49
N PHE A 110 8.46 -1.82 4.76
CA PHE A 110 8.01 -1.70 3.37
C PHE A 110 8.57 -2.81 2.49
N HIS A 111 9.87 -3.05 2.56
CA HIS A 111 10.57 -4.03 1.72
C HIS A 111 10.54 -5.47 2.26
N ILE A 112 9.77 -5.73 3.35
CA ILE A 112 9.66 -7.07 3.92
C ILE A 112 8.52 -7.83 3.25
N VAL A 113 8.86 -8.93 2.58
CA VAL A 113 7.93 -9.88 1.94
C VAL A 113 8.23 -11.28 2.48
N ALA A 114 7.22 -12.00 2.97
CA ALA A 114 7.37 -13.35 3.54
C ALA A 114 8.45 -13.46 4.65
N ARG A 115 8.71 -12.39 5.41
CA ARG A 115 9.73 -12.24 6.46
C ARG A 115 11.16 -12.05 5.95
N GLU A 116 11.35 -11.91 4.66
CA GLU A 116 12.64 -11.63 4.03
C GLU A 116 12.65 -10.24 3.45
N GLU A 117 13.80 -9.60 3.46
CA GLU A 117 13.97 -8.31 2.80
C GLU A 117 14.14 -8.54 1.30
N THR A 118 13.32 -7.86 0.51
CA THR A 118 13.44 -7.84 -0.96
C THR A 118 14.24 -6.62 -1.43
N THR A 119 14.32 -6.44 -2.74
CA THR A 119 14.98 -5.27 -3.37
C THR A 119 14.47 -3.97 -2.77
N ARG A 120 15.39 -3.09 -2.39
CA ARG A 120 15.08 -1.77 -1.86
C ARG A 120 14.79 -0.78 -2.98
N PHE A 121 13.66 -0.11 -2.89
CA PHE A 121 13.25 1.01 -3.75
C PHE A 121 13.60 2.35 -3.11
N PHE A 122 13.82 2.37 -1.81
CA PHE A 122 14.36 3.49 -1.05
C PHE A 122 15.14 2.98 0.16
N THR A 123 16.02 3.83 0.68
CA THR A 123 16.69 3.62 1.97
C THR A 123 16.19 4.63 2.99
N ASP A 124 16.15 4.22 4.25
CA ASP A 124 15.73 5.06 5.37
C ASP A 124 16.87 5.99 5.78
N ASN A 125 16.61 7.28 5.74
CA ASN A 125 17.54 8.34 6.16
C ASN A 125 16.93 9.25 7.23
N ARG A 126 15.88 8.76 7.93
CA ARG A 126 15.15 9.55 8.94
C ARG A 126 16.03 9.97 10.12
N SER A 127 16.98 9.14 10.51
CA SER A 127 17.89 9.44 11.63
C SER A 127 18.87 10.59 11.34
N SER A 128 19.22 10.82 10.07
CA SER A 128 20.17 11.85 9.68
C SER A 128 19.49 13.12 9.19
N ASN A 129 18.59 13.02 8.21
CA ASN A 129 18.00 14.16 7.52
C ASN A 129 16.46 14.15 7.54
N ASN A 130 15.83 13.29 8.34
CA ASN A 130 14.37 13.10 8.33
C ASN A 130 13.81 12.89 6.90
N SER A 131 14.48 12.03 6.13
CA SER A 131 14.21 11.77 4.71
C SER A 131 14.24 10.27 4.40
N ILE A 132 13.87 9.94 3.17
CA ILE A 132 14.19 8.68 2.50
C ILE A 132 15.00 8.99 1.25
N ILE A 133 15.85 8.05 0.80
CA ILE A 133 16.64 8.20 -0.42
C ILE A 133 16.18 7.14 -1.41
N LEU A 134 15.66 7.56 -2.56
CA LEU A 134 15.24 6.69 -3.65
C LEU A 134 16.45 5.99 -4.27
N THR A 135 16.33 4.70 -4.56
CA THR A 135 17.39 3.89 -5.18
C THR A 135 17.25 3.85 -6.70
N ASP A 136 18.30 3.39 -7.38
CA ASP A 136 18.26 3.14 -8.82
C ASP A 136 17.13 2.19 -9.22
N ASN A 137 16.80 1.21 -8.37
CA ASN A 137 15.69 0.28 -8.62
C ASN A 137 14.35 1.01 -8.67
N PHE A 138 14.16 2.10 -7.91
CA PHE A 138 12.96 2.92 -8.00
C PHE A 138 12.90 3.68 -9.33
N TYR A 139 14.02 4.24 -9.78
CA TYR A 139 14.06 4.97 -11.05
C TYR A 139 13.81 4.05 -12.25
N LYS A 140 14.32 2.81 -12.23
CA LYS A 140 14.02 1.81 -13.26
C LYS A 140 12.53 1.48 -13.39
N LEU A 141 11.73 1.65 -12.33
CA LEU A 141 10.27 1.50 -12.44
C LEU A 141 9.68 2.57 -13.36
N LYS A 142 10.22 3.79 -13.33
CA LYS A 142 9.72 4.93 -14.13
C LYS A 142 10.05 4.84 -15.60
N GLU A 143 11.14 4.16 -15.96
CA GLU A 143 11.59 4.04 -17.35
C GLU A 143 10.69 3.15 -18.22
N LYS A 144 9.78 2.40 -17.60
CA LYS A 144 8.90 1.45 -18.30
C LYS A 144 7.49 2.02 -18.42
N ASP A 145 6.86 1.82 -19.59
CA ASP A 145 5.45 2.19 -19.86
C ASP A 145 4.42 1.65 -18.84
N ILE A 146 4.85 0.69 -18.00
CA ILE A 146 4.04 0.02 -17.00
C ILE A 146 3.87 0.85 -15.70
N TYR A 147 4.64 1.93 -15.53
CA TYR A 147 4.61 2.74 -14.30
C TYR A 147 3.20 3.25 -13.93
N GLY A 148 2.44 3.70 -14.93
CA GLY A 148 1.04 4.11 -14.72
C GLY A 148 0.13 2.99 -14.20
N ASN A 149 0.40 1.75 -14.57
CA ASN A 149 -0.38 0.60 -14.12
C ASN A 149 -0.08 0.22 -12.66
N LEU A 150 1.15 0.42 -12.16
CA LEU A 150 1.52 0.09 -10.78
C LEU A 150 0.67 0.84 -9.76
N LYS A 151 0.30 2.10 -10.04
CA LYS A 151 -0.59 2.87 -9.18
C LYS A 151 -1.99 2.27 -9.13
N ASN A 152 -2.54 1.89 -10.28
CA ASN A 152 -3.86 1.26 -10.37
C ASN A 152 -3.85 -0.13 -9.72
N GLU A 153 -2.78 -0.88 -9.88
CA GLU A 153 -2.60 -2.18 -9.22
C GLU A 153 -2.55 -2.04 -7.69
N ALA A 154 -1.82 -1.05 -7.17
CA ALA A 154 -1.76 -0.76 -5.74
C ALA A 154 -3.15 -0.37 -5.20
N GLU A 155 -3.91 0.45 -5.93
CA GLU A 155 -5.29 0.83 -5.58
C GLU A 155 -6.21 -0.40 -5.57
N SER A 156 -6.18 -1.22 -6.61
CA SER A 156 -7.00 -2.42 -6.72
C SER A 156 -6.70 -3.40 -5.58
N ARG A 157 -5.41 -3.56 -5.23
CA ARG A 157 -5.01 -4.42 -4.13
C ARG A 157 -5.43 -3.86 -2.77
N TRP A 158 -5.41 -2.55 -2.60
CA TRP A 158 -5.91 -1.90 -1.40
C TRP A 158 -7.41 -2.16 -1.22
N ASN A 159 -8.20 -1.91 -2.25
CA ASN A 159 -9.65 -2.16 -2.23
C ASN A 159 -9.97 -3.63 -1.90
N LEU A 160 -9.19 -4.57 -2.44
CA LEU A 160 -9.34 -5.99 -2.13
C LEU A 160 -9.01 -6.29 -0.65
N TRP A 161 -7.94 -5.69 -0.13
CA TRP A 161 -7.57 -5.82 1.28
C TRP A 161 -8.66 -5.25 2.21
N GLU A 162 -9.22 -4.09 1.88
CA GLU A 162 -10.35 -3.50 2.62
C GLU A 162 -11.57 -4.41 2.62
N THR A 163 -11.90 -4.98 1.48
CA THR A 163 -12.99 -5.96 1.36
C THR A 163 -12.76 -7.16 2.27
N ALA A 164 -11.54 -7.70 2.28
CA ALA A 164 -11.18 -8.82 3.12
C ALA A 164 -11.36 -8.55 4.61
N ILE A 165 -10.83 -7.43 5.09
CA ILE A 165 -10.94 -7.09 6.51
C ILE A 165 -12.37 -6.70 6.92
N SER A 166 -13.17 -6.19 6.01
CA SER A 166 -14.59 -5.91 6.24
C SER A 166 -15.38 -7.21 6.40
N LEU A 167 -15.02 -8.23 5.63
CA LEU A 167 -15.60 -9.57 5.71
C LEU A 167 -14.99 -10.43 6.85
N ASN A 168 -14.01 -9.89 7.61
CA ASN A 168 -13.22 -10.63 8.60
C ASN A 168 -12.48 -11.86 8.03
N VAL A 169 -12.11 -11.80 6.76
CA VAL A 169 -11.29 -12.79 6.06
C VAL A 169 -9.82 -12.35 6.13
N ASN A 170 -8.90 -13.31 6.26
CA ASN A 170 -7.48 -12.98 6.19
C ASN A 170 -7.11 -12.54 4.77
N PRO A 171 -6.62 -11.31 4.56
CA PRO A 171 -6.30 -10.81 3.21
C PRO A 171 -5.26 -11.65 2.45
N LEU A 172 -4.42 -12.41 3.16
CA LEU A 172 -3.42 -13.30 2.55
C LEU A 172 -4.05 -14.59 1.98
N LEU A 173 -5.25 -14.93 2.41
CA LEU A 173 -5.99 -16.10 1.93
C LEU A 173 -6.92 -15.77 0.76
N LEU A 174 -6.97 -14.52 0.32
CA LEU A 174 -7.75 -14.11 -0.82
C LEU A 174 -7.07 -14.61 -2.10
N GLN A 175 -7.61 -15.63 -2.69
CA GLN A 175 -7.33 -16.01 -4.07
C GLN A 175 -8.36 -15.32 -4.97
N ILE A 176 -7.88 -14.52 -5.91
CA ILE A 176 -8.74 -13.94 -6.94
C ILE A 176 -8.87 -15.00 -8.03
N ILE A 177 -10.08 -15.50 -8.22
CA ILE A 177 -10.42 -16.35 -9.37
C ILE A 177 -11.24 -15.48 -10.30
N ASN A 178 -10.75 -15.33 -11.54
CA ASN A 178 -11.53 -14.74 -12.60
C ASN A 178 -12.48 -15.84 -13.12
N ASP A 179 -13.77 -15.57 -13.08
CA ASP A 179 -14.76 -16.40 -13.73
C ASP A 179 -15.17 -15.68 -15.02
N ASP A 180 -14.55 -16.11 -16.12
CA ASP A 180 -14.73 -15.49 -17.44
C ASP A 180 -16.19 -15.62 -17.93
N ASP A 181 -16.94 -16.64 -17.43
CA ASP A 181 -18.34 -16.86 -17.82
C ASP A 181 -19.33 -15.93 -17.11
N GLN A 182 -18.94 -15.39 -15.93
CA GLN A 182 -19.83 -14.54 -15.12
C GLN A 182 -19.32 -13.11 -14.94
N GLU A 183 -18.17 -12.77 -15.51
CA GLU A 183 -17.49 -11.46 -15.34
C GLU A 183 -17.36 -11.04 -13.86
N CYS A 184 -17.19 -11.99 -12.94
CA CYS A 184 -17.13 -11.75 -11.51
C CYS A 184 -15.80 -12.25 -10.93
N LEU A 185 -15.37 -11.56 -9.86
CA LEU A 185 -14.26 -11.98 -9.02
C LEU A 185 -14.80 -12.69 -7.78
N TYR A 186 -14.24 -13.87 -7.48
CA TYR A 186 -14.58 -14.63 -6.28
C TYR A 186 -13.42 -14.66 -5.30
N VAL A 187 -13.77 -14.65 -4.02
CA VAL A 187 -12.83 -14.96 -2.93
C VAL A 187 -13.08 -16.39 -2.50
N LEU A 188 -12.03 -17.20 -2.51
CA LEU A 188 -12.04 -18.51 -1.88
C LEU A 188 -11.59 -18.38 -0.42
N ASP A 189 -12.51 -18.66 0.50
CA ASP A 189 -12.17 -18.99 1.88
C ASP A 189 -11.98 -20.52 1.94
N GLU A 190 -10.80 -20.99 2.35
CA GLU A 190 -10.51 -22.44 2.46
C GLU A 190 -11.48 -23.19 3.39
N LYS A 191 -12.27 -22.48 4.18
CA LYS A 191 -13.21 -23.05 5.13
C LYS A 191 -14.69 -22.90 4.77
N LYS A 192 -15.07 -22.08 3.80
CA LYS A 192 -16.48 -21.86 3.44
C LYS A 192 -16.67 -21.41 1.98
N LYS A 193 -17.70 -22.00 1.36
CA LYS A 193 -18.36 -21.67 0.08
C LYS A 193 -18.09 -20.28 -0.51
N ARG A 194 -17.94 -20.24 -1.85
CA ARG A 194 -17.85 -19.04 -2.70
C ARG A 194 -18.71 -17.88 -2.15
N GLN A 195 -18.09 -16.76 -1.87
CA GLN A 195 -18.80 -15.51 -1.59
C GLN A 195 -18.60 -14.57 -2.78
N ASN A 196 -19.69 -14.09 -3.35
CA ASN A 196 -19.66 -13.12 -4.44
C ASN A 196 -19.20 -11.76 -3.89
N ILE A 197 -18.21 -11.17 -4.54
CA ILE A 197 -17.84 -9.78 -4.33
C ILE A 197 -18.50 -8.98 -5.45
N THR A 198 -19.62 -8.35 -5.15
CA THR A 198 -20.19 -7.35 -6.05
C THR A 198 -19.32 -6.10 -5.97
N SER A 199 -18.54 -5.81 -7.01
CA SER A 199 -17.93 -4.50 -7.15
C SER A 199 -19.07 -3.51 -7.48
N SER A 200 -19.39 -2.61 -6.57
CA SER A 200 -20.12 -1.40 -6.93
C SER A 200 -19.22 -0.55 -7.84
N ARG A 201 -19.67 -0.38 -9.08
CA ARG A 201 -19.11 0.59 -10.04
C ARG A 201 -19.29 2.02 -9.54
#